data_e1add0e9ecec839334a0112100d1348b
#
_entry.id   e1add0e9ecec839334a0112100d1348b
#
_cell.length_a   1.000
_cell.length_b   1.000
_cell.length_c   1.000
_cell.angle_alpha   90.00
_cell.angle_beta   90.00
_cell.angle_gamma   90.00
#
_symmetry.space_group_name_H-M   'P 1'
#
loop_
_entity.id
_entity.type
_entity.pdbx_description
1 polymer ?
#
loop_
_entity_poly.entity_id
_entity_poly.type
_entity_poly.pdbx_seq_one_letter_code
_entity_poly.pdbx_strand_id
1 'polypeptide(L)'
;LFTMGFVRLKNFTFFEFFRGLVVLSRIKSLIHSIFVAPSKKYKKEEFNADYFSKLKLSPDVKKASYYRDFFSPDNALDVGCGIGNLVWGLVNFGIAAEGIDISEDAINRSSVEIRSLLKVGDIFNLDYPDNRFNLVNCSDTLEHIPEEVSCDIIRNLYKITNRWLVLNICLWTEKNARLDPTHINLHSKRWWEKKINQLGFVIIKTPDDFPSKRNAFIIKKGA
;
A
#
# COMPACT_ATOMS: atom_id res chain seq x y z
N LEU A 1 47.03 -14.68 32.15
CA LEU A 1 46.30 -13.72 33.01
C LEU A 1 45.95 -12.51 32.16
N PHE A 2 44.74 -12.48 31.63
CA PHE A 2 44.13 -11.28 31.03
C PHE A 2 42.89 -10.95 31.84
N THR A 3 42.95 -9.86 32.59
CA THR A 3 41.83 -9.26 33.31
C THR A 3 41.00 -8.42 32.34
N MET A 4 39.77 -8.85 32.03
CA MET A 4 38.78 -8.04 31.34
C MET A 4 38.22 -6.99 32.31
N GLY A 5 38.48 -5.73 32.03
CA GLY A 5 37.87 -4.60 32.72
C GLY A 5 36.41 -4.42 32.39
N PHE A 6 35.54 -4.48 33.39
CA PHE A 6 34.14 -4.12 33.31
C PHE A 6 34.00 -2.60 33.08
N VAL A 7 33.60 -2.19 31.91
CA VAL A 7 33.14 -0.80 31.67
C VAL A 7 31.71 -0.65 32.21
N ARG A 8 31.57 0.07 33.28
CA ARG A 8 30.31 0.43 33.94
C ARG A 8 29.64 1.53 33.13
N LEU A 9 28.66 1.18 32.29
CA LEU A 9 27.76 2.15 31.64
C LEU A 9 26.80 2.73 32.70
N LYS A 10 27.11 3.94 33.19
CA LYS A 10 26.23 4.74 34.04
C LYS A 10 25.36 5.67 33.13
N ASN A 11 24.07 5.65 33.42
CA ASN A 11 23.09 6.65 33.03
C ASN A 11 22.74 6.78 31.52
N PHE A 12 22.07 5.77 30.97
CA PHE A 12 21.23 5.97 29.81
C PHE A 12 19.81 6.25 30.32
N THR A 13 19.26 7.44 30.02
CA THR A 13 17.87 7.77 30.37
C THR A 13 16.93 7.07 29.40
N PHE A 14 15.72 6.73 29.88
CA PHE A 14 14.64 6.14 29.07
C PHE A 14 14.35 6.93 27.77
N PHE A 15 14.61 8.24 27.80
CA PHE A 15 14.44 9.16 26.67
C PHE A 15 15.52 8.97 25.58
N GLU A 16 16.76 8.63 25.93
CA GLU A 16 17.84 8.36 24.97
C GLU A 16 17.68 6.98 24.32
N PHE A 17 17.11 6.02 25.05
CA PHE A 17 16.74 4.71 24.49
C PHE A 17 15.67 4.84 23.39
N PHE A 18 14.63 5.66 23.59
CA PHE A 18 13.59 5.93 22.58
C PHE A 18 14.11 6.75 21.39
N ARG A 19 14.99 7.73 21.61
CA ARG A 19 15.68 8.44 20.52
C ARG A 19 16.56 7.50 19.70
N GLY A 20 17.26 6.59 20.34
CA GLY A 20 18.07 5.54 19.68
C GLY A 20 17.21 4.61 18.82
N LEU A 21 16.02 4.22 19.29
CA LEU A 21 15.08 3.35 18.53
C LEU A 21 14.49 4.06 17.31
N VAL A 22 14.14 5.35 17.43
CA VAL A 22 13.63 6.16 16.30
C VAL A 22 14.73 6.43 15.28
N VAL A 23 15.95 6.70 15.71
CA VAL A 23 17.11 6.85 14.82
C VAL A 23 17.47 5.52 14.15
N LEU A 24 17.42 4.40 14.86
CA LEU A 24 17.65 3.07 14.30
C LEU A 24 16.56 2.64 13.31
N SER A 25 15.30 3.03 13.54
CA SER A 25 14.23 2.77 12.57
C SER A 25 14.39 3.62 11.29
N ARG A 26 14.77 4.89 11.42
CA ARG A 26 15.11 5.77 10.28
C ARG A 26 16.39 5.32 9.56
N ILE A 27 17.40 4.87 10.29
CA ILE A 27 18.62 4.31 9.68
C ILE A 27 18.32 2.96 9.00
N LYS A 28 17.49 2.10 9.57
CA LYS A 28 17.02 0.86 8.91
C LYS A 28 16.22 1.17 7.65
N SER A 29 15.32 2.15 7.68
CA SER A 29 14.58 2.62 6.50
C SER A 29 15.53 3.19 5.44
N LEU A 30 16.51 4.00 5.85
CA LEU A 30 17.53 4.56 4.95
C LEU A 30 18.48 3.49 4.38
N ILE A 31 18.92 2.54 5.21
CA ILE A 31 19.74 1.40 4.77
C ILE A 31 18.92 0.50 3.84
N HIS A 32 17.64 0.27 4.13
CA HIS A 32 16.75 -0.50 3.26
C HIS A 32 16.54 0.19 1.89
N SER A 33 16.36 1.51 1.88
CA SER A 33 16.26 2.29 0.62
C SER A 33 17.60 2.38 -0.15
N ILE A 34 18.75 2.23 0.54
CA ILE A 34 20.08 2.29 -0.09
C ILE A 34 20.54 0.89 -0.59
N PHE A 35 20.13 -0.20 0.10
CA PHE A 35 20.59 -1.55 -0.23
C PHE A 35 19.61 -2.41 -1.03
N VAL A 36 18.31 -2.06 -1.05
CA VAL A 36 17.37 -2.67 -2.00
C VAL A 36 17.27 -1.72 -3.20
N ALA A 37 18.27 -1.75 -4.05
CA ALA A 37 18.07 -1.21 -5.39
C ALA A 37 16.85 -1.94 -5.98
N PRO A 38 15.83 -1.21 -6.47
CA PRO A 38 14.69 -1.85 -7.12
C PRO A 38 15.22 -2.82 -8.16
N SER A 39 14.62 -4.00 -8.24
CA SER A 39 15.06 -5.00 -9.22
C SER A 39 15.13 -4.30 -10.57
N LYS A 40 16.07 -4.69 -11.46
CA LYS A 40 16.26 -4.10 -12.80
C LYS A 40 14.97 -4.02 -13.65
N LYS A 41 13.87 -4.62 -13.17
CA LYS A 41 12.56 -4.69 -13.85
C LYS A 41 11.59 -3.57 -13.45
N TYR A 42 11.73 -3.01 -12.23
CA TYR A 42 10.86 -1.90 -11.81
C TYR A 42 11.32 -0.58 -12.45
N LYS A 43 10.43 0.04 -13.20
CA LYS A 43 10.71 1.30 -13.89
C LYS A 43 9.56 2.28 -13.66
N LYS A 44 9.80 3.25 -12.78
CA LYS A 44 8.84 4.30 -12.45
C LYS A 44 8.36 5.05 -13.69
N GLU A 45 9.22 5.24 -14.68
CA GLU A 45 8.97 6.00 -15.92
C GLU A 45 7.92 5.34 -16.82
N GLU A 46 7.62 4.05 -16.60
CA GLU A 46 6.58 3.35 -17.34
C GLU A 46 5.16 3.78 -16.93
N PHE A 47 4.99 4.36 -15.73
CA PHE A 47 3.72 4.89 -15.24
C PHE A 47 3.52 6.34 -15.67
N ASN A 48 3.54 6.59 -16.97
CA ASN A 48 3.41 7.91 -17.61
C ASN A 48 2.00 8.16 -18.16
N ALA A 49 1.82 9.29 -18.86
CA ALA A 49 0.54 9.69 -19.44
C ALA A 49 -0.07 8.64 -20.39
N ASP A 50 0.76 7.92 -21.16
CA ASP A 50 0.28 6.88 -22.08
C ASP A 50 -0.28 5.68 -21.34
N TYR A 51 0.36 5.26 -20.24
CA TYR A 51 -0.13 4.19 -19.37
C TYR A 51 -1.55 4.50 -18.85
N PHE A 52 -1.77 5.72 -18.36
CA PHE A 52 -3.05 6.14 -17.82
C PHE A 52 -4.05 6.64 -18.89
N SER A 53 -3.64 6.75 -20.17
CA SER A 53 -4.50 7.27 -21.25
C SER A 53 -5.78 6.47 -21.46
N LYS A 54 -5.75 5.18 -21.17
CA LYS A 54 -6.86 4.23 -21.34
C LYS A 54 -7.86 4.28 -20.18
N LEU A 55 -7.52 4.90 -19.06
CA LEU A 55 -8.41 4.99 -17.92
C LEU A 55 -9.48 6.04 -18.18
N LYS A 56 -10.75 5.64 -17.99
CA LYS A 56 -11.87 6.55 -18.03
C LYS A 56 -11.94 7.35 -16.73
N LEU A 57 -11.94 8.66 -16.85
CA LEU A 57 -12.11 9.56 -15.69
C LEU A 57 -13.60 9.56 -15.28
N SER A 58 -13.90 8.91 -14.19
CA SER A 58 -15.24 8.87 -13.58
C SER A 58 -15.14 8.31 -12.17
N PRO A 59 -16.02 8.74 -11.23
CA PRO A 59 -16.03 8.14 -9.89
C PRO A 59 -16.33 6.64 -9.99
N ASP A 60 -15.57 5.82 -9.24
CA ASP A 60 -15.88 4.39 -9.09
C ASP A 60 -17.01 4.21 -8.07
N VAL A 61 -18.23 4.54 -8.49
CA VAL A 61 -19.42 4.50 -7.64
C VAL A 61 -19.70 3.09 -7.13
N LYS A 62 -19.49 2.06 -7.96
CA LYS A 62 -19.77 0.67 -7.59
C LYS A 62 -18.86 0.19 -6.47
N LYS A 63 -17.56 0.38 -6.60
CA LYS A 63 -16.59 -0.04 -5.58
C LYS A 63 -16.73 0.80 -4.32
N ALA A 64 -16.91 2.11 -4.46
CA ALA A 64 -17.07 3.03 -3.35
C ALA A 64 -18.36 2.77 -2.55
N SER A 65 -19.51 2.51 -3.19
CA SER A 65 -20.74 2.15 -2.48
C SER A 65 -20.56 0.85 -1.70
N TYR A 66 -19.93 -0.17 -2.30
CA TYR A 66 -19.65 -1.42 -1.61
C TYR A 66 -18.74 -1.18 -0.39
N TYR A 67 -17.70 -0.35 -0.53
CA TYR A 67 -16.76 -0.05 0.56
C TYR A 67 -17.44 0.71 1.70
N ARG A 68 -18.32 1.67 1.37
CA ARG A 68 -19.16 2.36 2.36
C ARG A 68 -20.00 1.36 3.17
N ASP A 69 -20.71 0.48 2.48
CA ASP A 69 -21.72 -0.40 3.11
C ASP A 69 -21.06 -1.54 3.90
N PHE A 70 -19.97 -2.10 3.38
CA PHE A 70 -19.32 -3.24 4.01
C PHE A 70 -18.30 -2.84 5.10
N PHE A 71 -17.47 -1.83 4.83
CA PHE A 71 -16.42 -1.43 5.76
C PHE A 71 -16.83 -0.29 6.68
N SER A 72 -17.80 0.53 6.29
CA SER A 72 -18.26 1.74 6.99
C SER A 72 -17.09 2.59 7.49
N PRO A 73 -16.17 3.03 6.63
CA PRO A 73 -15.00 3.79 7.06
C PRO A 73 -15.34 5.26 7.21
N ASP A 74 -14.82 5.91 8.27
CA ASP A 74 -14.87 7.37 8.41
C ASP A 74 -13.84 8.03 7.48
N ASN A 75 -12.68 7.36 7.31
CA ASN A 75 -11.62 7.83 6.42
C ASN A 75 -10.95 6.68 5.67
N ALA A 76 -10.37 6.98 4.51
CA ALA A 76 -9.73 6.00 3.65
C ALA A 76 -8.48 6.57 2.96
N LEU A 77 -7.51 5.67 2.67
CA LEU A 77 -6.39 5.95 1.78
C LEU A 77 -6.42 4.95 0.62
N ASP A 78 -6.28 5.47 -0.61
CA ASP A 78 -6.07 4.67 -1.81
C ASP A 78 -4.61 4.78 -2.25
N VAL A 79 -3.86 3.67 -2.16
CA VAL A 79 -2.44 3.61 -2.49
C VAL A 79 -2.25 2.99 -3.87
N GLY A 80 -1.58 3.72 -4.77
CA GLY A 80 -1.61 3.45 -6.20
C GLY A 80 -2.94 3.90 -6.81
N CYS A 81 -3.40 5.10 -6.43
CA CYS A 81 -4.75 5.58 -6.75
C CYS A 81 -4.96 5.93 -8.24
N GLY A 82 -3.89 5.95 -9.05
CA GLY A 82 -3.95 6.37 -10.44
C GLY A 82 -4.58 7.76 -10.57
N ILE A 83 -5.59 7.88 -11.43
CA ILE A 83 -6.33 9.14 -11.65
C ILE A 83 -7.38 9.43 -10.56
N GLY A 84 -7.43 8.66 -9.47
CA GLY A 84 -8.24 8.93 -8.29
C GLY A 84 -9.73 8.53 -8.37
N ASN A 85 -10.11 7.65 -9.28
CA ASN A 85 -11.53 7.27 -9.48
C ASN A 85 -12.19 6.70 -8.20
N LEU A 86 -11.46 5.88 -7.41
CA LEU A 86 -11.99 5.35 -6.15
C LEU A 86 -12.11 6.46 -5.09
N VAL A 87 -11.09 7.31 -4.96
CA VAL A 87 -11.13 8.48 -4.05
C VAL A 87 -12.34 9.34 -4.36
N TRP A 88 -12.57 9.63 -5.64
CA TRP A 88 -13.75 10.40 -6.09
C TRP A 88 -15.06 9.72 -5.69
N GLY A 89 -15.18 8.42 -5.92
CA GLY A 89 -16.35 7.66 -5.50
C GLY A 89 -16.59 7.70 -3.99
N LEU A 90 -15.54 7.53 -3.18
CA LEU A 90 -15.62 7.56 -1.71
C LEU A 90 -16.05 8.93 -1.20
N VAL A 91 -15.46 10.01 -1.72
CA VAL A 91 -15.82 11.39 -1.36
C VAL A 91 -17.28 11.71 -1.68
N ASN A 92 -17.79 11.24 -2.83
CA ASN A 92 -19.20 11.39 -3.19
C ASN A 92 -20.17 10.70 -2.22
N PHE A 93 -19.69 9.72 -1.46
CA PHE A 93 -20.43 9.07 -0.38
C PHE A 93 -20.13 9.67 1.00
N GLY A 94 -19.46 10.80 1.09
CA GLY A 94 -19.16 11.50 2.34
C GLY A 94 -18.01 10.91 3.16
N ILE A 95 -17.21 10.01 2.58
CA ILE A 95 -16.05 9.41 3.22
C ILE A 95 -14.84 10.33 3.02
N ALA A 96 -14.12 10.67 4.08
CA ALA A 96 -12.89 11.45 3.99
C ALA A 96 -11.78 10.57 3.36
N ALA A 97 -11.57 10.69 2.04
CA ALA A 97 -10.62 9.87 1.31
C ALA A 97 -9.45 10.68 0.77
N GLU A 98 -8.27 10.08 0.82
CA GLU A 98 -7.02 10.58 0.21
C GLU A 98 -6.48 9.54 -0.78
N GLY A 99 -5.68 9.98 -1.74
CA GLY A 99 -5.00 9.09 -2.69
C GLY A 99 -3.51 9.42 -2.82
N ILE A 100 -2.71 8.39 -3.07
CA ILE A 100 -1.28 8.54 -3.37
C ILE A 100 -0.92 7.69 -4.58
N ASP A 101 -0.20 8.27 -5.53
CA ASP A 101 0.33 7.57 -6.70
C ASP A 101 1.74 8.07 -7.02
N ILE A 102 2.55 7.21 -7.62
CA ILE A 102 3.91 7.56 -8.02
C ILE A 102 3.94 8.45 -9.26
N SER A 103 2.86 8.43 -10.05
CA SER A 103 2.75 9.13 -11.32
C SER A 103 2.16 10.53 -11.15
N GLU A 104 2.96 11.53 -11.44
CA GLU A 104 2.49 12.91 -11.55
C GLU A 104 1.47 13.08 -12.68
N ASP A 105 1.66 12.36 -13.81
CA ASP A 105 0.73 12.38 -14.94
C ASP A 105 -0.65 11.86 -14.54
N ALA A 106 -0.70 10.80 -13.71
CA ALA A 106 -1.97 10.29 -13.19
C ALA A 106 -2.70 11.34 -12.34
N ILE A 107 -1.98 11.96 -11.39
CA ILE A 107 -2.54 13.00 -10.52
C ILE A 107 -3.02 14.21 -11.34
N ASN A 108 -2.23 14.66 -12.32
CA ASN A 108 -2.60 15.80 -13.18
C ASN A 108 -3.83 15.51 -14.05
N ARG A 109 -4.12 14.25 -14.38
CA ARG A 109 -5.32 13.82 -15.12
C ARG A 109 -6.55 13.62 -14.26
N SER A 110 -6.42 13.65 -12.93
CA SER A 110 -7.55 13.52 -12.03
C SER A 110 -8.58 14.63 -12.20
N SER A 111 -9.83 14.39 -11.74
CA SER A 111 -10.84 15.44 -11.67
C SER A 111 -10.37 16.59 -10.77
N VAL A 112 -10.67 17.82 -11.19
CA VAL A 112 -10.37 19.03 -10.41
C VAL A 112 -11.05 19.00 -9.03
N GLU A 113 -12.16 18.31 -8.89
CA GLU A 113 -12.94 18.18 -7.66
C GLU A 113 -12.18 17.44 -6.56
N ILE A 114 -11.31 16.50 -6.92
CA ILE A 114 -10.59 15.65 -5.96
C ILE A 114 -9.08 15.83 -6.02
N ARG A 115 -8.54 16.59 -6.96
CA ARG A 115 -7.10 16.69 -7.18
C ARG A 115 -6.33 17.12 -5.93
N SER A 116 -6.89 18.00 -5.11
CA SER A 116 -6.29 18.42 -3.85
C SER A 116 -6.21 17.33 -2.78
N LEU A 117 -6.94 16.22 -2.96
CA LEU A 117 -6.94 15.05 -2.09
C LEU A 117 -5.95 13.98 -2.55
N LEU A 118 -5.32 14.18 -3.71
CA LEU A 118 -4.35 13.27 -4.29
C LEU A 118 -2.93 13.82 -4.15
N LYS A 119 -1.97 12.94 -3.90
CA LYS A 119 -0.56 13.30 -3.72
C LYS A 119 0.33 12.45 -4.63
N VAL A 120 1.34 13.06 -5.22
CA VAL A 120 2.45 12.31 -5.82
C VAL A 120 3.30 11.75 -4.70
N GLY A 121 3.50 10.43 -4.69
CA GLY A 121 4.30 9.79 -3.66
C GLY A 121 4.58 8.33 -3.95
N ASP A 122 5.53 7.77 -3.23
CA ASP A 122 6.03 6.43 -3.45
C ASP A 122 5.54 5.46 -2.37
N ILE A 123 4.99 4.32 -2.79
CA ILE A 123 4.55 3.24 -1.89
C ILE A 123 5.69 2.70 -1.00
N PHE A 124 6.95 2.85 -1.45
CA PHE A 124 8.13 2.49 -0.66
C PHE A 124 8.36 3.42 0.52
N ASN A 125 7.81 4.63 0.50
CA ASN A 125 8.05 5.66 1.51
C ASN A 125 6.75 6.38 1.91
N LEU A 126 5.79 5.63 2.48
CA LEU A 126 4.54 6.19 2.99
C LEU A 126 4.79 6.88 4.33
N ASP A 127 4.70 8.21 4.35
CA ASP A 127 4.88 9.04 5.54
C ASP A 127 3.52 9.37 6.19
N TYR A 128 2.90 8.35 6.78
CA TYR A 128 1.66 8.46 7.54
C TYR A 128 1.83 7.89 8.94
N PRO A 129 1.15 8.46 9.95
CA PRO A 129 1.11 7.89 11.29
C PRO A 129 0.52 6.48 11.31
N ASP A 130 0.93 5.67 12.29
CA ASP A 130 0.35 4.36 12.53
C ASP A 130 -1.15 4.47 12.82
N ASN A 131 -1.95 3.53 12.29
CA ASN A 131 -3.40 3.47 12.51
C ASN A 131 -4.17 4.74 12.05
N ARG A 132 -3.67 5.44 11.04
CA ARG A 132 -4.26 6.69 10.56
C ARG A 132 -5.59 6.49 9.83
N PHE A 133 -5.73 5.41 9.05
CA PHE A 133 -6.88 5.22 8.17
C PHE A 133 -7.74 4.03 8.59
N ASN A 134 -9.06 4.22 8.66
CA ASN A 134 -9.99 3.11 8.89
C ASN A 134 -9.94 2.09 7.78
N LEU A 135 -9.75 2.54 6.53
CA LEU A 135 -9.61 1.72 5.35
C LEU A 135 -8.37 2.15 4.56
N VAL A 136 -7.50 1.20 4.27
CA VAL A 136 -6.43 1.35 3.27
C VAL A 136 -6.73 0.41 2.11
N ASN A 137 -6.84 0.96 0.91
CA ASN A 137 -6.96 0.21 -0.33
C ASN A 137 -5.63 0.27 -1.09
N CYS A 138 -5.23 -0.86 -1.67
CA CYS A 138 -4.12 -0.93 -2.62
C CYS A 138 -4.54 -1.91 -3.72
N SER A 139 -4.92 -1.38 -4.86
CA SER A 139 -5.48 -2.17 -5.96
C SER A 139 -4.64 -2.02 -7.21
N ASP A 140 -4.39 -3.15 -7.88
CA ASP A 140 -3.66 -3.20 -9.15
C ASP A 140 -2.33 -2.44 -9.08
N THR A 141 -1.57 -2.71 -8.00
CA THR A 141 -0.31 -2.02 -7.67
C THR A 141 0.80 -3.01 -7.30
N LEU A 142 0.51 -4.02 -6.46
CA LEU A 142 1.55 -4.93 -5.94
C LEU A 142 2.15 -5.85 -7.00
N GLU A 143 1.46 -6.12 -8.08
CA GLU A 143 1.97 -6.83 -9.25
C GLU A 143 3.08 -6.08 -10.00
N HIS A 144 3.18 -4.77 -9.79
CA HIS A 144 4.21 -3.91 -10.35
C HIS A 144 5.42 -3.76 -9.42
N ILE A 145 5.31 -4.21 -8.17
CA ILE A 145 6.35 -4.08 -7.15
C ILE A 145 7.24 -5.32 -7.15
N PRO A 146 8.57 -5.19 -7.03
CA PRO A 146 9.46 -6.35 -6.92
C PRO A 146 9.06 -7.30 -5.79
N GLU A 147 9.13 -8.61 -6.04
CA GLU A 147 8.74 -9.65 -5.07
C GLU A 147 9.46 -9.49 -3.74
N GLU A 148 10.74 -9.15 -3.78
CA GLU A 148 11.65 -9.09 -2.64
C GLU A 148 11.19 -8.09 -1.56
N VAL A 149 10.49 -7.03 -2.00
CA VAL A 149 10.04 -5.94 -1.09
C VAL A 149 8.54 -5.98 -0.82
N SER A 150 7.78 -6.84 -1.50
CA SER A 150 6.32 -6.89 -1.39
C SER A 150 5.84 -7.10 0.05
N CYS A 151 6.53 -7.95 0.83
CA CYS A 151 6.17 -8.19 2.22
C CYS A 151 6.36 -6.94 3.09
N ASP A 152 7.41 -6.15 2.86
CA ASP A 152 7.66 -4.92 3.62
C ASP A 152 6.65 -3.84 3.26
N ILE A 153 6.28 -3.75 1.98
CA ILE A 153 5.18 -2.87 1.54
C ILE A 153 3.87 -3.25 2.24
N ILE A 154 3.49 -4.53 2.24
CA ILE A 154 2.26 -4.97 2.91
C ILE A 154 2.31 -4.67 4.42
N ARG A 155 3.46 -4.82 5.09
CA ARG A 155 3.61 -4.40 6.50
C ARG A 155 3.40 -2.91 6.69
N ASN A 156 3.93 -2.07 5.80
CA ASN A 156 3.78 -0.62 5.87
C ASN A 156 2.32 -0.21 5.66
N LEU A 157 1.63 -0.81 4.68
CA LEU A 157 0.20 -0.60 4.48
C LEU A 157 -0.62 -1.00 5.70
N TYR A 158 -0.32 -2.17 6.29
CA TYR A 158 -0.99 -2.63 7.50
C TYR A 158 -0.71 -1.72 8.71
N LYS A 159 0.50 -1.18 8.82
CA LYS A 159 0.90 -0.30 9.91
C LYS A 159 0.05 0.97 9.96
N ILE A 160 -0.19 1.63 8.82
CA ILE A 160 -1.00 2.83 8.70
C ILE A 160 -2.51 2.56 8.74
N THR A 161 -2.91 1.29 8.57
CA THR A 161 -4.30 0.85 8.67
C THR A 161 -4.76 0.79 10.12
N ASN A 162 -5.98 1.25 10.40
CA ASN A 162 -6.63 1.11 11.71
C ASN A 162 -7.55 -0.14 11.75
N ARG A 163 -8.39 -0.35 10.74
CA ARG A 163 -9.40 -1.43 10.73
C ARG A 163 -9.29 -2.37 9.54
N TRP A 164 -9.22 -1.87 8.34
CA TRP A 164 -9.34 -2.65 7.11
C TRP A 164 -8.23 -2.35 6.12
N LEU A 165 -7.51 -3.37 5.70
CA LEU A 165 -6.59 -3.32 4.56
C LEU A 165 -7.17 -4.18 3.44
N VAL A 166 -7.40 -3.60 2.29
CA VAL A 166 -7.86 -4.27 1.08
C VAL A 166 -6.77 -4.25 0.04
N LEU A 167 -6.35 -5.43 -0.39
CA LEU A 167 -5.40 -5.61 -1.48
C LEU A 167 -6.14 -6.27 -2.64
N ASN A 168 -6.15 -5.64 -3.81
CA ASN A 168 -6.49 -6.28 -5.08
C ASN A 168 -5.20 -6.43 -5.89
N ILE A 169 -4.86 -7.64 -6.29
CA ILE A 169 -3.59 -7.92 -6.94
C ILE A 169 -3.85 -8.71 -8.21
N CYS A 170 -3.38 -8.24 -9.36
CA CYS A 170 -3.47 -8.98 -10.60
C CYS A 170 -2.78 -10.34 -10.47
N LEU A 171 -3.51 -11.42 -10.72
CA LEU A 171 -3.00 -12.77 -10.58
C LEU A 171 -2.53 -13.32 -11.94
N TRP A 172 -1.52 -14.19 -11.91
CA TRP A 172 -0.99 -14.83 -13.13
C TRP A 172 -2.05 -15.60 -13.95
N THR A 173 -3.18 -15.96 -13.32
CA THR A 173 -4.32 -16.66 -13.92
C THR A 173 -5.26 -15.76 -14.67
N GLU A 174 -5.12 -14.44 -14.57
CA GLU A 174 -5.97 -13.49 -15.26
C GLU A 174 -5.58 -13.40 -16.74
N LYS A 175 -6.61 -13.31 -17.59
CA LYS A 175 -6.47 -13.42 -19.05
C LYS A 175 -5.41 -12.46 -19.63
N ASN A 176 -5.33 -11.25 -19.10
CA ASN A 176 -4.47 -10.18 -19.61
C ASN A 176 -3.27 -9.89 -18.71
N ALA A 177 -3.07 -10.65 -17.62
CA ALA A 177 -2.01 -10.39 -16.65
C ALA A 177 -0.62 -10.27 -17.27
N ARG A 178 -0.33 -11.08 -18.29
CA ARG A 178 0.97 -11.13 -18.98
C ARG A 178 1.09 -10.18 -20.16
N LEU A 179 0.02 -9.46 -20.50
CA LEU A 179 0.04 -8.50 -21.61
C LEU A 179 0.57 -7.13 -21.17
N ASP A 180 0.53 -6.85 -19.88
CA ASP A 180 1.13 -5.66 -19.31
C ASP A 180 2.60 -5.95 -18.96
N PRO A 181 3.56 -5.31 -19.65
CA PRO A 181 4.99 -5.54 -19.40
C PRO A 181 5.45 -5.03 -18.02
N THR A 182 4.66 -4.17 -17.38
CA THR A 182 4.95 -3.63 -16.05
C THR A 182 4.57 -4.61 -14.92
N HIS A 183 3.82 -5.68 -15.21
CA HIS A 183 3.52 -6.75 -14.27
C HIS A 183 4.74 -7.67 -14.05
N ILE A 184 5.53 -7.36 -13.04
CA ILE A 184 6.79 -8.08 -12.74
C ILE A 184 6.68 -9.07 -11.58
N ASN A 185 5.53 -9.09 -10.88
CA ASN A 185 5.29 -9.87 -9.66
C ASN A 185 3.96 -10.64 -9.75
N LEU A 186 3.84 -11.48 -10.79
CA LEU A 186 2.64 -12.25 -11.06
C LEU A 186 2.68 -13.61 -10.38
N HIS A 187 1.81 -13.81 -9.40
CA HIS A 187 1.69 -15.05 -8.65
C HIS A 187 0.26 -15.56 -8.56
N SER A 188 0.08 -16.79 -8.04
CA SER A 188 -1.23 -17.35 -7.74
C SER A 188 -1.83 -16.71 -6.48
N LYS A 189 -3.16 -16.79 -6.34
CA LYS A 189 -3.85 -16.36 -5.11
C LYS A 189 -3.28 -17.04 -3.87
N ARG A 190 -3.06 -18.37 -3.94
CA ARG A 190 -2.48 -19.14 -2.84
C ARG A 190 -1.08 -18.67 -2.43
N TRP A 191 -0.28 -18.22 -3.38
CA TRP A 191 1.05 -17.68 -3.09
C TRP A 191 0.95 -16.38 -2.26
N TRP A 192 0.08 -15.44 -2.68
CA TRP A 192 -0.16 -14.21 -1.94
C TRP A 192 -0.77 -14.47 -0.56
N GLU A 193 -1.75 -15.38 -0.44
CA GLU A 193 -2.31 -15.80 0.84
C GLU A 193 -1.23 -16.32 1.78
N LYS A 194 -0.32 -17.18 1.27
CA LYS A 194 0.80 -17.67 2.06
C LYS A 194 1.71 -16.56 2.56
N LYS A 195 2.05 -15.59 1.69
CA LYS A 195 2.91 -14.43 2.06
C LYS A 195 2.24 -13.56 3.12
N ILE A 196 0.96 -13.23 2.95
CA ILE A 196 0.20 -12.41 3.91
C ILE A 196 0.08 -13.14 5.26
N ASN A 197 -0.24 -14.44 5.26
CA ASN A 197 -0.32 -15.24 6.49
C ASN A 197 1.03 -15.35 7.21
N GLN A 198 2.15 -15.43 6.48
CA GLN A 198 3.50 -15.42 7.06
C GLN A 198 3.85 -14.10 7.77
N LEU A 199 3.16 -13.00 7.44
CA LEU A 199 3.26 -11.73 8.14
C LEU A 199 2.46 -11.73 9.47
N GLY A 200 1.70 -12.78 9.75
CA GLY A 200 0.80 -12.87 10.91
C GLY A 200 -0.54 -12.16 10.71
N PHE A 201 -0.89 -11.80 9.48
CA PHE A 201 -2.14 -11.09 9.18
C PHE A 201 -3.25 -12.08 8.87
N VAL A 202 -4.46 -11.75 9.34
CA VAL A 202 -5.65 -12.57 9.16
C VAL A 202 -6.43 -12.09 7.94
N ILE A 203 -6.47 -12.93 6.89
CA ILE A 203 -7.31 -12.69 5.73
C ILE A 203 -8.71 -13.22 6.05
N ILE A 204 -9.72 -12.34 5.98
CA ILE A 204 -11.11 -12.77 6.12
C ILE A 204 -11.66 -13.30 4.78
N LYS A 205 -12.69 -14.14 4.85
CA LYS A 205 -13.36 -14.64 3.65
C LYS A 205 -13.94 -13.47 2.84
N THR A 206 -13.49 -13.34 1.60
CA THR A 206 -14.03 -12.33 0.68
C THR A 206 -15.48 -12.67 0.33
N PRO A 207 -16.45 -11.76 0.53
CA PRO A 207 -17.85 -11.96 0.15
C PRO A 207 -18.02 -12.30 -1.34
N ASP A 208 -19.12 -12.98 -1.67
CA ASP A 208 -19.35 -13.45 -3.04
C ASP A 208 -19.62 -12.31 -4.04
N ASP A 209 -20.20 -11.25 -3.55
CA ASP A 209 -20.52 -10.02 -4.29
C ASP A 209 -19.42 -8.95 -4.23
N PHE A 210 -18.28 -9.24 -3.60
CA PHE A 210 -17.18 -8.28 -3.46
C PHE A 210 -16.62 -7.86 -4.83
N PRO A 211 -16.45 -6.55 -5.09
CA PRO A 211 -15.79 -6.07 -6.31
C PRO A 211 -14.40 -6.73 -6.46
N SER A 212 -14.14 -7.30 -7.64
CA SER A 212 -12.86 -8.00 -7.90
C SER A 212 -12.57 -9.17 -6.95
N LYS A 213 -13.61 -9.91 -6.51
CA LYS A 213 -13.53 -11.03 -5.56
C LYS A 213 -12.38 -12.00 -5.81
N ARG A 214 -12.08 -12.28 -7.09
CA ARG A 214 -11.09 -13.31 -7.46
C ARG A 214 -9.69 -12.99 -6.98
N ASN A 215 -9.31 -11.72 -6.98
CA ASN A 215 -7.98 -11.22 -6.68
C ASN A 215 -7.94 -10.30 -5.45
N ALA A 216 -9.03 -10.24 -4.69
CA ALA A 216 -9.12 -9.48 -3.45
C ALA A 216 -8.62 -10.28 -2.25
N PHE A 217 -7.90 -9.59 -1.36
CA PHE A 217 -7.49 -10.04 -0.03
C PHE A 217 -7.93 -8.97 0.96
N ILE A 218 -8.86 -9.33 1.86
CA ILE A 218 -9.37 -8.42 2.88
C ILE A 218 -8.74 -8.80 4.21
N ILE A 219 -8.02 -7.88 4.81
CA ILE A 219 -7.31 -8.05 6.07
C ILE A 219 -7.97 -7.17 7.12
N LYS A 220 -8.44 -7.78 8.21
CA LYS A 220 -9.00 -7.07 9.35
C LYS A 220 -7.92 -6.90 10.41
N LYS A 221 -7.67 -5.67 10.85
CA LYS A 221 -6.71 -5.39 11.92
C LYS A 221 -7.36 -5.58 13.27
N GLY A 222 -6.65 -6.24 14.19
CA GLY A 222 -7.16 -6.53 15.53
C GLY A 222 -8.18 -7.68 15.58
N ALA A 223 -8.18 -8.55 14.57
CA ALA A 223 -8.97 -9.78 14.56
C ALA A 223 -8.18 -10.94 15.14
#